data_a8300abd437f3cfb370d1fbc52cf56e1
#
_entry.id   a8300abd437f3cfb370d1fbc52cf56e1
#
_cell.length_a   1.000
_cell.length_b   1.000
_cell.length_c   1.000
_cell.angle_alpha   90.00
_cell.angle_beta   90.00
_cell.angle_gamma   90.00
#
_symmetry.space_group_name_H-M   'P 1'
#
loop_
_entity.id
_entity.type
_entity.pdbx_description
1 polymer ?
#
loop_
_entity_poly.entity_id
_entity_poly.type
_entity_poly.pdbx_seq_one_letter_code
_entity_poly.pdbx_strand_id
1 'polypeptide(L)'
;KSPGVVLEKPVKEYTSQILSQTELFFQCFRDQIIGITGTKGKSTITTLIYHLLKEAGMDTILVGNIGIPVFDHMEEVGPDTRIVCELSCHQLEYMTVSPHIAILTNLHEEHLDHYGTLEKYVQAKRHIYSNQKEGDVLVCNVQCLPKKGTCTSKLIAAKPSFEETLFEIPGVSGQEAVLPEQIDIWKKMEIIQENDGTKASYDGHFIKIPTDQIRLLGQHNYFDIGIAYAVCSLLKIEDTVFINGLKSYQPLPHRLQPLGEKDGIKYYDDSISTICETTIQALNTLKDVDTVLIGGMDRGIDYSELINFLSGHKVPHIILMEA
;
A
#
# COMPACT_ATOMS: atom_id res chain seq x y z
N LYS A 1 -20.68 -12.74 3.23
CA LYS A 1 -19.57 -13.17 4.10
C LYS A 1 -18.92 -11.96 4.73
N SER A 2 -18.69 -11.96 6.02
CA SER A 2 -17.86 -10.96 6.70
C SER A 2 -16.37 -11.25 6.45
N PRO A 3 -15.50 -10.23 6.39
CA PRO A 3 -14.05 -10.44 6.32
C PRO A 3 -13.55 -11.32 7.49
N GLY A 4 -12.54 -12.14 7.22
CA GLY A 4 -11.93 -13.02 8.24
C GLY A 4 -12.70 -14.31 8.56
N VAL A 5 -13.94 -14.47 8.11
CA VAL A 5 -14.67 -15.73 8.30
C VAL A 5 -14.14 -16.81 7.35
N VAL A 6 -13.62 -17.90 7.92
CA VAL A 6 -13.21 -19.09 7.15
C VAL A 6 -14.46 -19.85 6.70
N LEU A 7 -14.56 -20.19 5.42
CA LEU A 7 -15.66 -20.98 4.91
C LEU A 7 -15.31 -22.46 5.05
N GLU A 8 -16.01 -23.15 5.95
CA GLU A 8 -15.90 -24.60 6.16
C GLU A 8 -16.86 -25.38 5.26
N LYS A 9 -16.59 -26.67 5.08
CA LYS A 9 -17.57 -27.58 4.45
C LYS A 9 -18.84 -27.69 5.32
N PRO A 10 -20.06 -27.72 4.76
CA PRO A 10 -20.37 -27.74 3.33
C PRO A 10 -20.44 -26.34 2.68
N VAL A 11 -20.38 -25.25 3.46
CA VAL A 11 -20.57 -23.87 2.97
C VAL A 11 -19.59 -23.51 1.86
N LYS A 12 -18.36 -24.03 1.94
CA LYS A 12 -17.33 -23.82 0.90
C LYS A 12 -17.75 -24.30 -0.50
N GLU A 13 -18.64 -25.26 -0.60
CA GLU A 13 -19.15 -25.79 -1.87
C GLU A 13 -20.10 -24.80 -2.57
N TYR A 14 -20.61 -23.81 -1.84
CA TYR A 14 -21.55 -22.79 -2.33
C TYR A 14 -20.89 -21.41 -2.47
N THR A 15 -19.56 -21.32 -2.59
CA THR A 15 -18.84 -20.05 -2.67
C THR A 15 -19.33 -19.12 -3.77
N SER A 16 -19.78 -19.65 -4.91
CA SER A 16 -20.37 -18.86 -6.00
C SER A 16 -21.70 -18.17 -5.66
N GLN A 17 -22.34 -18.56 -4.56
CA GLN A 17 -23.59 -17.99 -4.06
C GLN A 17 -23.37 -17.07 -2.85
N ILE A 18 -22.14 -16.94 -2.40
CA ILE A 18 -21.78 -16.14 -1.21
C ILE A 18 -21.24 -14.80 -1.67
N LEU A 19 -21.97 -13.75 -1.31
CA LEU A 19 -21.54 -12.37 -1.54
C LEU A 19 -21.07 -11.73 -0.23
N SER A 20 -20.05 -10.90 -0.32
CA SER A 20 -19.66 -9.97 0.75
C SER A 20 -20.30 -8.60 0.51
N GLN A 21 -20.36 -7.76 1.55
CA GLN A 21 -20.77 -6.36 1.37
C GLN A 21 -19.86 -5.64 0.37
N THR A 22 -18.54 -5.89 0.46
CA THR A 22 -17.56 -5.31 -0.47
C THR A 22 -17.83 -5.73 -1.91
N GLU A 23 -18.10 -7.01 -2.17
CA GLU A 23 -18.44 -7.54 -3.49
C GLU A 23 -19.69 -6.83 -4.06
N LEU A 24 -20.75 -6.72 -3.25
CA LEU A 24 -22.00 -6.10 -3.68
C LEU A 24 -21.80 -4.62 -4.01
N PHE A 25 -21.02 -3.90 -3.21
CA PHE A 25 -20.68 -2.50 -3.45
C PHE A 25 -19.88 -2.34 -4.76
N PHE A 26 -18.94 -3.26 -5.01
CA PHE A 26 -18.16 -3.26 -6.25
C PHE A 26 -19.01 -3.55 -7.48
N GLN A 27 -20.02 -4.41 -7.37
CA GLN A 27 -20.96 -4.65 -8.47
C GLN A 27 -21.71 -3.38 -8.87
N CYS A 28 -22.00 -2.48 -7.92
CA CYS A 28 -22.68 -1.23 -8.18
C CYS A 28 -21.75 -0.13 -8.72
N PHE A 29 -20.52 -0.03 -8.23
CA PHE A 29 -19.70 1.17 -8.40
C PHE A 29 -18.30 0.92 -8.97
N ARG A 30 -17.99 -0.28 -9.51
CA ARG A 30 -16.64 -0.68 -9.89
C ARG A 30 -15.86 0.32 -10.75
N ASP A 31 -16.56 1.01 -11.66
CA ASP A 31 -15.94 1.93 -12.62
C ASP A 31 -15.50 3.28 -11.99
N GLN A 32 -15.97 3.54 -10.77
CA GLN A 32 -15.61 4.70 -9.97
C GLN A 32 -14.55 4.38 -8.92
N ILE A 33 -14.25 3.07 -8.68
CA ILE A 33 -13.40 2.62 -7.59
C ILE A 33 -11.92 2.63 -7.98
N ILE A 34 -11.13 3.25 -7.10
CA ILE A 34 -9.68 3.11 -6.99
C ILE A 34 -9.45 2.20 -5.79
N GLY A 35 -9.13 0.92 -6.05
CA GLY A 35 -8.95 -0.10 -5.02
C GLY A 35 -7.48 -0.30 -4.69
N ILE A 36 -7.13 -0.29 -3.40
CA ILE A 36 -5.76 -0.40 -2.93
C ILE A 36 -5.61 -1.63 -2.04
N THR A 37 -4.65 -2.50 -2.36
CA THR A 37 -4.24 -3.62 -1.50
C THR A 37 -2.72 -3.80 -1.51
N GLY A 38 -2.25 -4.67 -0.64
CA GLY A 38 -0.84 -5.04 -0.46
C GLY A 38 -0.61 -5.50 0.97
N THR A 39 0.60 -5.84 1.33
CA THR A 39 0.95 -6.16 2.72
C THR A 39 1.17 -4.86 3.50
N LYS A 40 2.00 -3.95 3.01
CA LYS A 40 2.32 -2.65 3.64
C LYS A 40 1.97 -1.48 2.70
N GLY A 41 1.85 -0.27 3.24
CA GLY A 41 1.58 0.96 2.48
C GLY A 41 0.11 1.23 2.15
N LYS A 42 -0.78 0.25 2.26
CA LYS A 42 -2.21 0.39 1.89
C LYS A 42 -2.85 1.67 2.42
N SER A 43 -2.87 1.85 3.72
CA SER A 43 -3.57 2.97 4.37
C SER A 43 -2.93 4.31 4.02
N THR A 44 -1.59 4.37 3.93
CA THR A 44 -0.87 5.57 3.52
C THR A 44 -1.26 5.98 2.10
N ILE A 45 -1.18 5.06 1.14
CA ILE A 45 -1.53 5.33 -0.27
C ILE A 45 -3.01 5.69 -0.39
N THR A 46 -3.88 4.97 0.31
CA THR A 46 -5.34 5.20 0.27
C THR A 46 -5.69 6.61 0.75
N THR A 47 -5.19 7.01 1.93
CA THR A 47 -5.49 8.34 2.48
C THR A 47 -4.77 9.45 1.73
N LEU A 48 -3.57 9.20 1.20
CA LEU A 48 -2.85 10.16 0.37
C LEU A 48 -3.60 10.41 -0.95
N ILE A 49 -4.01 9.37 -1.67
CA ILE A 49 -4.81 9.54 -2.90
C ILE A 49 -6.11 10.26 -2.59
N TYR A 50 -6.85 9.85 -1.56
CA TYR A 50 -8.08 10.54 -1.15
C TYR A 50 -7.85 12.03 -0.92
N HIS A 51 -6.82 12.39 -0.15
CA HIS A 51 -6.46 13.77 0.13
C HIS A 51 -6.13 14.56 -1.15
N LEU A 52 -5.30 13.98 -2.02
CA LEU A 52 -4.90 14.61 -3.28
C LEU A 52 -6.08 14.85 -4.24
N LEU A 53 -7.02 13.92 -4.32
CA LEU A 53 -8.24 14.09 -5.10
C LEU A 53 -9.14 15.19 -4.53
N LYS A 54 -9.25 15.29 -3.19
CA LYS A 54 -9.97 16.40 -2.53
C LYS A 54 -9.30 17.74 -2.80
N GLU A 55 -7.99 17.84 -2.69
CA GLU A 55 -7.23 19.08 -3.02
C GLU A 55 -7.38 19.48 -4.49
N ALA A 56 -7.57 18.52 -5.38
CA ALA A 56 -7.90 18.74 -6.78
C ALA A 56 -9.37 19.13 -7.04
N GLY A 57 -10.19 19.27 -5.98
CA GLY A 57 -11.61 19.63 -6.06
C GLY A 57 -12.51 18.50 -6.60
N MET A 58 -12.03 17.25 -6.64
CA MET A 58 -12.82 16.12 -7.10
C MET A 58 -13.81 15.65 -6.03
N ASP A 59 -15.02 15.32 -6.46
CA ASP A 59 -15.94 14.60 -5.58
C ASP A 59 -15.39 13.21 -5.26
N THR A 60 -15.09 12.95 -3.98
CA THR A 60 -14.34 11.77 -3.57
C THR A 60 -14.78 11.29 -2.19
N ILE A 61 -14.98 9.98 -2.05
CA ILE A 61 -15.20 9.32 -0.76
C ILE A 61 -14.09 8.32 -0.45
N LEU A 62 -13.90 8.08 0.85
CA LEU A 62 -12.91 7.13 1.40
C LEU A 62 -13.65 6.03 2.14
N VAL A 63 -13.42 4.77 1.76
CA VAL A 63 -14.13 3.60 2.34
C VAL A 63 -13.24 2.36 2.45
N GLY A 64 -13.75 1.33 3.07
CA GLY A 64 -13.14 0.00 3.10
C GLY A 64 -12.46 -0.34 4.42
N ASN A 65 -11.30 -0.99 4.38
CA ASN A 65 -10.60 -1.50 5.56
C ASN A 65 -10.05 -0.41 6.49
N ILE A 66 -10.09 0.84 6.08
CA ILE A 66 -9.61 1.99 6.86
C ILE A 66 -10.63 2.49 7.93
N GLY A 67 -11.61 1.67 8.24
CA GLY A 67 -12.54 1.91 9.34
C GLY A 67 -13.89 2.52 8.91
N ILE A 68 -14.11 2.81 7.63
CA ILE A 68 -15.37 3.30 7.10
C ILE A 68 -16.01 2.21 6.24
N PRO A 69 -17.13 1.61 6.67
CA PRO A 69 -17.83 0.57 5.89
C PRO A 69 -18.28 1.10 4.53
N VAL A 70 -18.20 0.24 3.50
CA VAL A 70 -18.44 0.65 2.11
C VAL A 70 -19.85 1.19 1.87
N PHE A 71 -20.86 0.77 2.65
CA PHE A 71 -22.23 1.22 2.49
C PHE A 71 -22.61 2.48 3.27
N ASP A 72 -21.78 2.93 4.21
CA ASP A 72 -22.08 4.09 5.06
C ASP A 72 -22.13 5.41 4.25
N HIS A 73 -21.44 5.44 3.09
CA HIS A 73 -21.40 6.58 2.18
C HIS A 73 -22.12 6.33 0.84
N MET A 74 -22.94 5.26 0.75
CA MET A 74 -23.57 4.89 -0.53
C MET A 74 -24.47 6.00 -1.08
N GLU A 75 -25.15 6.75 -0.23
CA GLU A 75 -26.04 7.84 -0.62
C GLU A 75 -25.27 9.08 -1.16
N GLU A 76 -23.99 9.18 -0.85
CA GLU A 76 -23.12 10.27 -1.33
C GLU A 76 -22.51 9.99 -2.71
N VAL A 77 -22.67 8.76 -3.24
CA VAL A 77 -22.07 8.37 -4.52
C VAL A 77 -22.89 8.88 -5.67
N GLY A 78 -22.43 9.96 -6.31
CA GLY A 78 -22.94 10.46 -7.59
C GLY A 78 -22.21 9.83 -8.80
N PRO A 79 -22.57 10.20 -10.02
CA PRO A 79 -21.99 9.63 -11.23
C PRO A 79 -20.50 9.96 -11.43
N ASP A 80 -20.03 11.09 -10.89
CA ASP A 80 -18.63 11.56 -11.03
C ASP A 80 -17.79 11.32 -9.77
N THR A 81 -18.38 10.76 -8.70
CA THR A 81 -17.69 10.49 -7.44
C THR A 81 -16.57 9.48 -7.64
N ARG A 82 -15.39 9.78 -7.15
CA ARG A 82 -14.27 8.83 -7.06
C ARG A 82 -14.29 8.13 -5.71
N ILE A 83 -14.19 6.81 -5.72
CA ILE A 83 -14.25 5.98 -4.52
C ILE A 83 -12.86 5.41 -4.26
N VAL A 84 -12.18 5.94 -3.23
CA VAL A 84 -10.87 5.42 -2.82
C VAL A 84 -11.11 4.34 -1.74
N CYS A 85 -10.78 3.09 -2.07
CA CYS A 85 -11.16 1.93 -1.27
C CYS A 85 -9.94 1.11 -0.83
N GLU A 86 -9.66 1.07 0.47
CA GLU A 86 -8.67 0.16 1.03
C GLU A 86 -9.25 -1.27 1.13
N LEU A 87 -8.50 -2.27 0.67
CA LEU A 87 -8.92 -3.66 0.66
C LEU A 87 -7.93 -4.57 1.37
N SER A 88 -8.40 -5.29 2.38
CA SER A 88 -7.66 -6.37 3.00
C SER A 88 -7.69 -7.65 2.15
N CYS A 89 -6.77 -8.58 2.42
CA CYS A 89 -6.79 -9.91 1.80
C CYS A 89 -8.10 -10.66 2.09
N HIS A 90 -8.65 -10.53 3.29
CA HIS A 90 -9.90 -11.17 3.69
C HIS A 90 -11.14 -10.64 2.94
N GLN A 91 -11.14 -9.33 2.59
CA GLN A 91 -12.20 -8.76 1.75
C GLN A 91 -12.09 -9.27 0.30
N LEU A 92 -10.85 -9.41 -0.20
CA LEU A 92 -10.58 -9.85 -1.57
C LEU A 92 -10.73 -11.36 -1.79
N GLU A 93 -10.64 -12.18 -0.75
CA GLU A 93 -10.48 -13.65 -0.82
C GLU A 93 -11.43 -14.36 -1.80
N TYR A 94 -12.69 -13.91 -1.88
CA TYR A 94 -13.70 -14.50 -2.75
C TYR A 94 -14.32 -13.50 -3.73
N MET A 95 -13.69 -12.35 -3.93
CA MET A 95 -14.21 -11.33 -4.84
C MET A 95 -14.09 -11.78 -6.30
N THR A 96 -15.16 -11.57 -7.05
CA THR A 96 -15.25 -11.83 -8.50
C THR A 96 -15.32 -10.56 -9.33
N VAL A 97 -15.31 -9.39 -8.68
CA VAL A 97 -15.29 -8.07 -9.33
C VAL A 97 -14.04 -7.31 -8.89
N SER A 98 -13.28 -6.81 -9.86
CA SER A 98 -12.11 -5.97 -9.63
C SER A 98 -12.41 -4.50 -9.93
N PRO A 99 -11.77 -3.51 -9.27
CA PRO A 99 -12.00 -2.09 -9.51
C PRO A 99 -11.46 -1.64 -10.87
N HIS A 100 -11.92 -0.48 -11.34
CA HIS A 100 -11.39 0.14 -12.56
C HIS A 100 -9.91 0.50 -12.44
N ILE A 101 -9.49 1.10 -11.33
CA ILE A 101 -8.07 1.31 -11.01
C ILE A 101 -7.73 0.43 -9.81
N ALA A 102 -6.83 -0.53 -10.00
CA ALA A 102 -6.31 -1.41 -8.97
C ALA A 102 -4.88 -1.02 -8.61
N ILE A 103 -4.55 -1.06 -7.32
CA ILE A 103 -3.19 -0.83 -6.81
C ILE A 103 -2.76 -2.01 -5.97
N LEU A 104 -1.63 -2.64 -6.32
CA LEU A 104 -0.98 -3.70 -5.55
C LEU A 104 0.41 -3.24 -5.13
N THR A 105 0.56 -2.90 -3.84
CA THR A 105 1.77 -2.22 -3.34
C THR A 105 2.96 -3.14 -3.16
N ASN A 106 2.77 -4.25 -2.45
CA ASN A 106 3.80 -5.26 -2.16
C ASN A 106 3.15 -6.53 -1.61
N LEU A 107 3.94 -7.62 -1.58
CA LEU A 107 3.53 -8.92 -1.07
C LEU A 107 4.64 -9.47 -0.17
N HIS A 108 4.38 -9.57 1.14
CA HIS A 108 5.24 -10.19 2.14
C HIS A 108 4.42 -11.21 2.93
N GLU A 109 5.06 -12.12 3.63
CA GLU A 109 4.38 -13.09 4.49
C GLU A 109 3.55 -12.40 5.57
N GLU A 110 2.24 -12.70 5.59
CA GLU A 110 1.31 -12.23 6.60
C GLU A 110 0.06 -13.14 6.60
N HIS A 111 -0.65 -13.21 7.73
CA HIS A 111 -1.91 -13.97 7.86
C HIS A 111 -1.82 -15.47 7.51
N LEU A 112 -0.68 -16.11 7.77
CA LEU A 112 -0.52 -17.55 7.50
C LEU A 112 -1.37 -18.43 8.41
N ASP A 113 -1.76 -17.92 9.58
CA ASP A 113 -2.76 -18.52 10.48
C ASP A 113 -4.12 -18.74 9.79
N HIS A 114 -4.53 -17.81 8.92
CA HIS A 114 -5.77 -17.90 8.14
C HIS A 114 -5.59 -18.66 6.83
N TYR A 115 -4.54 -18.34 6.06
CA TYR A 115 -4.36 -18.88 4.70
C TYR A 115 -3.59 -20.21 4.67
N GLY A 116 -2.80 -20.50 5.69
CA GLY A 116 -1.94 -21.68 5.80
C GLY A 116 -0.71 -21.65 4.88
N THR A 117 -0.74 -20.93 3.75
CA THR A 117 0.40 -20.79 2.83
C THR A 117 0.46 -19.37 2.25
N LEU A 118 1.68 -18.90 1.95
CA LEU A 118 1.91 -17.63 1.26
C LEU A 118 1.19 -17.58 -0.09
N GLU A 119 1.17 -18.68 -0.84
CA GLU A 119 0.52 -18.74 -2.16
C GLU A 119 -0.98 -18.41 -2.08
N LYS A 120 -1.71 -18.97 -1.11
CA LYS A 120 -3.14 -18.66 -0.91
C LYS A 120 -3.38 -17.22 -0.52
N TYR A 121 -2.51 -16.66 0.34
CA TYR A 121 -2.56 -15.25 0.69
C TYR A 121 -2.34 -14.33 -0.53
N VAL A 122 -1.33 -14.63 -1.33
CA VAL A 122 -1.03 -13.92 -2.59
C VAL A 122 -2.20 -14.05 -3.57
N GLN A 123 -2.78 -15.24 -3.70
CA GLN A 123 -3.95 -15.47 -4.56
C GLN A 123 -5.15 -14.61 -4.12
N ALA A 124 -5.42 -14.52 -2.82
CA ALA A 124 -6.49 -13.67 -2.31
C ALA A 124 -6.28 -12.20 -2.70
N LYS A 125 -5.07 -11.68 -2.57
CA LYS A 125 -4.76 -10.29 -2.96
C LYS A 125 -4.82 -10.05 -4.47
N ARG A 126 -4.50 -11.04 -5.28
CA ARG A 126 -4.57 -10.94 -6.75
C ARG A 126 -5.99 -10.73 -7.28
N HIS A 127 -7.04 -11.07 -6.51
CA HIS A 127 -8.42 -10.74 -6.89
C HIS A 127 -8.66 -9.24 -7.08
N ILE A 128 -7.78 -8.37 -6.61
CA ILE A 128 -7.88 -6.94 -6.89
C ILE A 128 -7.81 -6.62 -8.40
N TYR A 129 -7.13 -7.45 -9.19
CA TYR A 129 -6.98 -7.24 -10.63
C TYR A 129 -7.43 -8.42 -11.51
N SER A 130 -7.62 -9.63 -10.93
CA SER A 130 -7.88 -10.85 -11.71
C SER A 130 -9.14 -10.79 -12.57
N ASN A 131 -10.09 -9.91 -12.22
CA ASN A 131 -11.35 -9.73 -12.92
C ASN A 131 -11.44 -8.33 -13.59
N GLN A 132 -10.30 -7.65 -13.76
CA GLN A 132 -10.24 -6.41 -14.54
C GLN A 132 -10.51 -6.67 -16.02
N LYS A 133 -11.06 -5.66 -16.69
CA LYS A 133 -11.44 -5.68 -18.11
C LYS A 133 -10.46 -4.86 -18.93
N GLU A 134 -10.57 -4.98 -20.25
CA GLU A 134 -9.90 -4.08 -21.16
C GLU A 134 -10.29 -2.61 -20.86
N GLY A 135 -9.28 -1.74 -20.77
CA GLY A 135 -9.48 -0.33 -20.39
C GLY A 135 -9.27 -0.04 -18.89
N ASP A 136 -9.35 -1.05 -18.04
CA ASP A 136 -8.96 -0.90 -16.63
C ASP A 136 -7.43 -0.73 -16.46
N VAL A 137 -7.02 -0.30 -15.28
CA VAL A 137 -5.60 -0.03 -14.99
C VAL A 137 -5.17 -0.76 -13.72
N LEU A 138 -4.04 -1.45 -13.80
CA LEU A 138 -3.33 -2.00 -12.65
C LEU A 138 -2.03 -1.21 -12.41
N VAL A 139 -1.90 -0.58 -11.26
CA VAL A 139 -0.64 -0.04 -10.76
C VAL A 139 -0.02 -1.07 -9.82
N CYS A 140 1.13 -1.61 -10.17
CA CYS A 140 1.72 -2.74 -9.46
C CYS A 140 3.20 -2.52 -9.21
N ASN A 141 3.67 -2.77 -7.98
CA ASN A 141 5.10 -2.86 -7.70
C ASN A 141 5.75 -3.90 -8.61
N VAL A 142 6.92 -3.60 -9.15
CA VAL A 142 7.68 -4.52 -10.03
C VAL A 142 7.90 -5.91 -9.42
N GLN A 143 7.93 -6.02 -8.08
CA GLN A 143 8.01 -7.30 -7.38
C GLN A 143 6.72 -8.14 -7.44
N CYS A 144 5.59 -7.52 -7.75
CA CYS A 144 4.25 -8.13 -7.71
C CYS A 144 3.62 -8.27 -9.09
N LEU A 145 4.41 -8.12 -10.15
CA LEU A 145 3.92 -8.13 -11.53
C LEU A 145 3.11 -9.40 -11.83
N PRO A 146 1.97 -9.28 -12.51
CA PRO A 146 1.18 -10.44 -12.94
C PRO A 146 1.96 -11.28 -13.95
N LYS A 147 1.71 -12.59 -13.98
CA LYS A 147 2.26 -13.46 -15.04
C LYS A 147 1.68 -13.02 -16.40
N LYS A 148 2.48 -13.17 -17.45
CA LYS A 148 2.03 -12.87 -18.83
C LYS A 148 0.72 -13.59 -19.15
N GLY A 149 -0.26 -12.84 -19.65
CA GLY A 149 -1.58 -13.37 -20.03
C GLY A 149 -2.58 -13.56 -18.86
N THR A 150 -2.21 -13.19 -17.62
CA THR A 150 -3.11 -13.27 -16.45
C THR A 150 -3.73 -11.93 -16.08
N CYS A 151 -3.41 -10.85 -16.80
CA CYS A 151 -3.92 -9.52 -16.60
C CYS A 151 -4.36 -8.96 -17.97
N THR A 152 -5.58 -8.45 -18.05
CA THR A 152 -6.15 -7.84 -19.27
C THR A 152 -6.09 -6.31 -19.23
N SER A 153 -5.86 -5.72 -18.06
CA SER A 153 -5.77 -4.29 -17.84
C SER A 153 -4.45 -3.69 -18.34
N LYS A 154 -4.45 -2.38 -18.52
CA LYS A 154 -3.22 -1.61 -18.75
C LYS A 154 -2.35 -1.65 -17.50
N LEU A 155 -1.12 -2.11 -17.64
CA LEU A 155 -0.19 -2.29 -16.53
C LEU A 155 0.74 -1.09 -16.38
N ILE A 156 0.78 -0.50 -15.19
CA ILE A 156 1.77 0.49 -14.78
C ILE A 156 2.73 -0.20 -13.80
N ALA A 157 3.97 -0.41 -14.23
CA ALA A 157 5.01 -0.97 -13.36
C ALA A 157 5.58 0.13 -12.46
N ALA A 158 5.46 -0.05 -11.15
CA ALA A 158 5.96 0.87 -10.14
C ALA A 158 7.27 0.35 -9.54
N LYS A 159 8.38 1.10 -9.72
CA LYS A 159 9.72 0.74 -9.25
C LYS A 159 10.18 1.69 -8.15
N PRO A 160 10.52 1.19 -6.94
CA PRO A 160 11.20 1.98 -5.92
C PRO A 160 12.67 2.22 -6.28
N SER A 161 13.24 3.34 -5.82
CA SER A 161 14.64 3.73 -6.14
C SER A 161 15.70 2.88 -5.48
N PHE A 162 15.35 2.23 -4.37
CA PHE A 162 16.30 1.55 -3.49
C PHE A 162 16.36 0.03 -3.72
N GLU A 163 15.58 -0.50 -4.64
CA GLU A 163 15.57 -1.92 -4.95
C GLU A 163 16.30 -2.20 -6.26
N GLU A 164 17.56 -2.65 -6.15
CA GLU A 164 18.34 -3.13 -7.30
C GLU A 164 18.04 -4.61 -7.65
N THR A 165 17.39 -5.34 -6.76
CA THR A 165 17.15 -6.78 -6.91
C THR A 165 15.68 -7.10 -7.16
N LEU A 166 15.43 -7.91 -8.18
CA LEU A 166 14.18 -8.64 -8.35
C LEU A 166 14.05 -9.61 -7.17
N PHE A 167 13.17 -9.32 -6.23
CA PHE A 167 12.92 -10.23 -5.12
C PHE A 167 12.10 -11.42 -5.62
N GLU A 168 12.63 -12.62 -5.46
CA GLU A 168 11.80 -13.81 -5.45
C GLU A 168 10.85 -13.72 -4.26
N ILE A 169 9.55 -13.92 -4.49
CA ILE A 169 8.62 -14.04 -3.36
C ILE A 169 8.95 -15.37 -2.67
N PRO A 170 9.47 -15.36 -1.42
CA PRO A 170 9.83 -16.60 -0.74
C PRO A 170 8.63 -17.54 -0.67
N GLY A 171 8.82 -18.82 -0.99
CA GLY A 171 7.79 -19.86 -0.86
C GLY A 171 6.84 -20.03 -2.05
N VAL A 172 6.94 -19.24 -3.11
CA VAL A 172 6.22 -19.49 -4.37
C VAL A 172 7.13 -20.29 -5.31
N SER A 173 7.16 -21.60 -5.13
CA SER A 173 7.96 -22.49 -5.97
C SER A 173 7.51 -22.43 -7.44
N GLY A 174 8.47 -22.18 -8.35
CA GLY A 174 8.27 -22.22 -9.80
C GLY A 174 7.94 -20.89 -10.46
N GLN A 175 8.11 -19.75 -9.78
CA GLN A 175 8.19 -18.47 -10.45
C GLN A 175 9.63 -18.23 -10.87
N GLU A 176 9.93 -18.47 -12.15
CA GLU A 176 11.05 -17.78 -12.78
C GLU A 176 10.81 -16.28 -12.58
N ALA A 177 11.84 -15.54 -12.10
CA ALA A 177 11.81 -14.09 -12.07
C ALA A 177 11.38 -13.61 -13.45
N VAL A 178 10.16 -13.08 -13.56
CA VAL A 178 9.65 -12.62 -14.84
C VAL A 178 10.42 -11.36 -15.17
N LEU A 179 11.32 -11.47 -16.12
CA LEU A 179 12.07 -10.31 -16.62
C LEU A 179 11.07 -9.29 -17.16
N PRO A 180 11.26 -7.99 -16.90
CA PRO A 180 10.37 -6.92 -17.39
C PRO A 180 10.07 -7.00 -18.90
N GLU A 181 10.98 -7.58 -19.68
CA GLU A 181 10.87 -7.79 -21.13
C GLU A 181 9.78 -8.80 -21.52
N GLN A 182 9.29 -9.59 -20.58
CA GLN A 182 8.25 -10.63 -20.83
C GLN A 182 6.84 -10.15 -20.51
N ILE A 183 6.67 -8.90 -20.05
CA ILE A 183 5.38 -8.34 -19.65
C ILE A 183 5.10 -7.10 -20.50
N ASP A 184 3.87 -7.00 -20.99
CA ASP A 184 3.41 -5.81 -21.71
C ASP A 184 3.15 -4.67 -20.71
N ILE A 185 4.21 -3.90 -20.41
CA ILE A 185 4.11 -2.72 -19.55
C ILE A 185 3.63 -1.55 -20.38
N TRP A 186 2.46 -1.00 -20.04
CA TRP A 186 1.89 0.17 -20.69
C TRP A 186 2.63 1.45 -20.32
N LYS A 187 2.91 1.64 -19.01
CA LYS A 187 3.63 2.80 -18.48
C LYS A 187 4.50 2.41 -17.30
N LYS A 188 5.46 3.28 -16.96
CA LYS A 188 6.35 3.10 -15.81
C LYS A 188 6.20 4.25 -14.83
N MET A 189 6.25 3.92 -13.53
CA MET A 189 6.45 4.86 -12.44
C MET A 189 7.74 4.49 -11.71
N GLU A 190 8.60 5.44 -11.48
CA GLU A 190 9.89 5.23 -10.83
C GLU A 190 10.14 6.34 -9.78
N ILE A 191 10.76 5.96 -8.68
CA ILE A 191 11.34 6.91 -7.73
C ILE A 191 12.85 6.96 -7.99
N ILE A 192 13.37 8.16 -8.17
CA ILE A 192 14.78 8.40 -8.50
C ILE A 192 15.37 9.26 -7.39
N GLN A 193 16.41 8.73 -6.75
CA GLN A 193 17.21 9.50 -5.80
C GLN A 193 18.46 10.05 -6.49
N GLU A 194 18.63 11.36 -6.39
CA GLU A 194 19.79 12.07 -6.92
C GLU A 194 20.45 12.88 -5.80
N ASN A 195 21.65 13.39 -6.03
CA ASN A 195 22.37 14.21 -5.05
C ASN A 195 21.62 15.49 -4.65
N ASP A 196 20.74 15.99 -5.53
CA ASP A 196 19.92 17.20 -5.33
C ASP A 196 18.50 16.93 -4.82
N GLY A 197 18.16 15.68 -4.50
CA GLY A 197 16.87 15.29 -3.92
C GLY A 197 16.21 14.08 -4.56
N THR A 198 14.95 13.87 -4.22
CA THR A 198 14.12 12.77 -4.70
C THR A 198 13.15 13.25 -5.77
N LYS A 199 13.04 12.52 -6.87
CA LYS A 199 12.12 12.77 -7.97
C LYS A 199 11.15 11.59 -8.11
N ALA A 200 9.90 11.87 -8.48
CA ALA A 200 8.99 10.87 -9.00
C ALA A 200 8.90 11.01 -10.52
N SER A 201 8.94 9.89 -11.23
CA SER A 201 8.77 9.83 -12.67
C SER A 201 7.53 9.02 -13.00
N TYR A 202 6.72 9.53 -13.92
CA TYR A 202 5.62 8.79 -14.52
C TYR A 202 5.67 8.96 -16.03
N ASP A 203 5.88 7.85 -16.74
CA ASP A 203 5.94 7.79 -18.21
C ASP A 203 6.92 8.82 -18.83
N GLY A 204 8.07 9.00 -18.17
CA GLY A 204 9.12 9.94 -18.59
C GLY A 204 8.91 11.41 -18.19
N HIS A 205 7.79 11.74 -17.56
CA HIS A 205 7.57 13.05 -16.95
C HIS A 205 8.05 13.03 -15.50
N PHE A 206 8.77 14.07 -15.08
CA PHE A 206 9.45 14.11 -13.77
C PHE A 206 8.94 15.26 -12.91
N ILE A 207 8.72 14.98 -11.64
CA ILE A 207 8.49 16.00 -10.63
C ILE A 207 9.51 15.85 -9.49
N LYS A 208 9.94 16.97 -8.90
CA LYS A 208 10.75 16.96 -7.67
C LYS A 208 9.85 16.86 -6.46
N ILE A 209 10.08 15.85 -5.61
CA ILE A 209 9.36 15.69 -4.36
C ILE A 209 9.97 16.66 -3.34
N PRO A 210 9.18 17.56 -2.73
CA PRO A 210 9.68 18.55 -1.77
C PRO A 210 9.89 17.90 -0.39
N THR A 211 10.90 17.03 -0.27
CA THR A 211 11.15 16.19 0.91
C THR A 211 11.38 16.97 2.20
N ASP A 212 11.78 18.23 2.10
CA ASP A 212 11.96 19.18 3.21
C ASP A 212 10.67 19.87 3.66
N GLN A 213 9.58 19.75 2.89
CA GLN A 213 8.30 20.43 3.12
C GLN A 213 7.12 19.49 3.33
N ILE A 214 7.36 18.18 3.28
CA ILE A 214 6.34 17.13 3.47
C ILE A 214 6.55 16.40 4.78
N ARG A 215 5.48 15.78 5.27
CA ARG A 215 5.50 15.05 6.55
C ARG A 215 5.62 13.53 6.37
N LEU A 216 5.48 13.04 5.15
CA LEU A 216 5.74 11.63 4.81
C LEU A 216 7.25 11.42 4.69
N LEU A 217 7.86 10.89 5.73
CA LEU A 217 9.30 10.65 5.81
C LEU A 217 9.66 9.22 5.40
N GLY A 218 10.88 9.06 4.84
CA GLY A 218 11.47 7.75 4.52
C GLY A 218 11.19 7.25 3.10
N GLN A 219 12.10 6.39 2.63
CA GLN A 219 12.11 5.91 1.25
C GLN A 219 10.85 5.15 0.86
N HIS A 220 10.30 4.34 1.79
CA HIS A 220 9.05 3.61 1.57
C HIS A 220 7.87 4.56 1.31
N ASN A 221 7.81 5.71 2.01
CA ASN A 221 6.79 6.72 1.76
C ASN A 221 7.00 7.46 0.43
N TYR A 222 8.24 7.60 -0.05
CA TYR A 222 8.47 8.16 -1.39
C TYR A 222 7.94 7.23 -2.47
N PHE A 223 8.01 5.91 -2.28
CA PHE A 223 7.37 4.95 -3.16
C PHE A 223 5.84 5.09 -3.15
N ASP A 224 5.24 5.22 -1.96
CA ASP A 224 3.81 5.47 -1.80
C ASP A 224 3.38 6.78 -2.52
N ILE A 225 4.20 7.84 -2.41
CA ILE A 225 4.01 9.11 -3.13
C ILE A 225 4.07 8.89 -4.65
N GLY A 226 5.02 8.10 -5.14
CA GLY A 226 5.14 7.79 -6.56
C GLY A 226 3.93 7.06 -7.12
N ILE A 227 3.38 6.08 -6.37
CA ILE A 227 2.11 5.43 -6.74
C ILE A 227 0.97 6.43 -6.80
N ALA A 228 0.84 7.30 -5.78
CA ALA A 228 -0.19 8.35 -5.77
C ALA A 228 -0.02 9.31 -6.95
N TYR A 229 1.22 9.65 -7.32
CA TYR A 229 1.52 10.47 -8.50
C TYR A 229 1.07 9.82 -9.80
N ALA A 230 1.33 8.53 -9.97
CA ALA A 230 0.85 7.79 -11.15
C ALA A 230 -0.67 7.83 -11.27
N VAL A 231 -1.40 7.65 -10.15
CA VAL A 231 -2.86 7.74 -10.13
C VAL A 231 -3.35 9.14 -10.43
N CYS A 232 -2.76 10.17 -9.81
CA CYS A 232 -3.11 11.58 -10.07
C CYS A 232 -2.86 11.95 -11.54
N SER A 233 -1.75 11.49 -12.13
CA SER A 233 -1.44 11.71 -13.54
C SER A 233 -2.43 11.01 -14.47
N LEU A 234 -2.90 9.79 -14.14
CA LEU A 234 -3.98 9.11 -14.86
C LEU A 234 -5.27 9.93 -14.85
N LEU A 235 -5.57 10.57 -13.74
CA LEU A 235 -6.76 11.41 -13.55
C LEU A 235 -6.55 12.85 -14.02
N LYS A 236 -5.39 13.16 -14.63
CA LYS A 236 -5.02 14.47 -15.19
C LYS A 236 -4.99 15.59 -14.15
N ILE A 237 -4.58 15.28 -12.93
CA ILE A 237 -4.35 16.27 -11.89
C ILE A 237 -3.03 16.98 -12.19
N GLU A 238 -3.04 18.31 -12.15
CA GLU A 238 -1.87 19.14 -12.40
C GLU A 238 -0.78 18.93 -11.33
N ASP A 239 0.49 18.94 -11.74
CA ASP A 239 1.65 18.74 -10.84
C ASP A 239 1.67 19.75 -9.68
N THR A 240 1.26 20.97 -9.93
CA THR A 240 1.18 22.02 -8.88
C THR A 240 0.16 21.70 -7.81
N VAL A 241 -0.99 21.13 -8.18
CA VAL A 241 -2.01 20.66 -7.24
C VAL A 241 -1.48 19.46 -6.46
N PHE A 242 -0.86 18.51 -7.14
CA PHE A 242 -0.24 17.36 -6.51
C PHE A 242 0.81 17.77 -5.45
N ILE A 243 1.76 18.64 -5.82
CA ILE A 243 2.83 19.11 -4.91
C ILE A 243 2.25 19.86 -3.71
N ASN A 244 1.25 20.73 -3.92
CA ASN A 244 0.59 21.45 -2.84
C ASN A 244 -0.16 20.48 -1.89
N GLY A 245 -0.84 19.50 -2.45
CA GLY A 245 -1.49 18.44 -1.69
C GLY A 245 -0.51 17.58 -0.88
N LEU A 246 0.69 17.29 -1.40
CA LEU A 246 1.73 16.62 -0.61
C LEU A 246 2.16 17.44 0.61
N LYS A 247 2.30 18.77 0.46
CA LYS A 247 2.69 19.66 1.56
C LYS A 247 1.61 19.78 2.63
N SER A 248 0.34 19.76 2.25
CA SER A 248 -0.79 19.85 3.18
C SER A 248 -1.15 18.51 3.83
N TYR A 249 -0.74 17.37 3.24
CA TYR A 249 -1.07 16.04 3.73
C TYR A 249 -0.54 15.79 5.15
N GLN A 250 -1.42 15.23 5.99
CA GLN A 250 -1.08 14.79 7.33
C GLN A 250 -1.02 13.25 7.34
N PRO A 251 0.14 12.65 7.71
CA PRO A 251 0.24 11.20 7.88
C PRO A 251 -0.79 10.67 8.87
N LEU A 252 -1.13 9.39 8.69
CA LEU A 252 -2.00 8.70 9.64
C LEU A 252 -1.37 8.71 11.05
N PRO A 253 -2.18 8.81 12.10
CA PRO A 253 -1.71 8.69 13.48
C PRO A 253 -0.90 7.40 13.69
N HIS A 254 0.06 7.45 14.59
CA HIS A 254 0.89 6.31 14.99
C HIS A 254 1.81 5.72 13.88
N ARG A 255 2.05 6.47 12.78
CA ARG A 255 2.95 6.08 11.69
C ARG A 255 4.07 7.08 11.57
N LEU A 256 5.17 6.86 12.30
CA LEU A 256 6.30 7.77 12.40
C LEU A 256 5.83 9.23 12.58
N GLN A 257 4.75 9.36 13.36
CA GLN A 257 4.02 10.61 13.58
C GLN A 257 4.87 11.55 14.43
N PRO A 258 5.22 12.74 13.94
CA PRO A 258 5.91 13.73 14.76
C PRO A 258 4.94 14.25 15.84
N LEU A 259 5.29 14.05 17.11
CA LEU A 259 4.52 14.52 18.27
C LEU A 259 4.92 15.93 18.71
N GLY A 260 6.08 16.41 18.25
CA GLY A 260 6.62 17.73 18.58
C GLY A 260 8.03 17.67 19.14
N GLU A 261 8.48 18.82 19.66
CA GLU A 261 9.83 19.00 20.22
C GLU A 261 9.70 19.62 21.62
N LYS A 262 10.47 19.07 22.57
CA LYS A 262 10.59 19.62 23.92
C LYS A 262 12.05 19.53 24.37
N ASP A 263 12.59 20.64 24.88
CA ASP A 263 13.96 20.74 25.36
C ASP A 263 15.03 20.29 24.33
N GLY A 264 14.77 20.55 23.02
CA GLY A 264 15.64 20.14 21.92
C GLY A 264 15.51 18.67 21.50
N ILE A 265 14.62 17.92 22.12
CA ILE A 265 14.35 16.51 21.81
C ILE A 265 13.07 16.41 20.97
N LYS A 266 13.16 15.77 19.81
CA LYS A 266 12.02 15.47 18.92
C LYS A 266 11.42 14.13 19.29
N TYR A 267 10.09 14.08 19.36
CA TYR A 267 9.34 12.86 19.71
C TYR A 267 8.53 12.39 18.50
N TYR A 268 8.55 11.08 18.28
CA TYR A 268 7.81 10.41 17.22
C TYR A 268 7.04 9.23 17.78
N ASP A 269 5.83 9.01 17.25
CA ASP A 269 4.98 7.86 17.56
C ASP A 269 4.90 6.95 16.32
N ASP A 270 5.38 5.72 16.48
CA ASP A 270 5.32 4.66 15.47
C ASP A 270 4.70 3.37 16.04
N SER A 271 3.77 3.53 16.98
CA SER A 271 3.18 2.41 17.74
C SER A 271 2.34 1.45 16.89
N ILE A 272 2.06 1.79 15.61
CA ILE A 272 1.42 0.87 14.67
C ILE A 272 2.41 -0.10 14.00
N SER A 273 3.71 0.07 14.22
CA SER A 273 4.76 -0.84 13.73
C SER A 273 4.70 -2.16 14.50
N THR A 274 4.22 -3.21 13.85
CA THR A 274 3.95 -4.52 14.47
C THR A 274 4.90 -5.62 14.04
N ILE A 275 5.89 -5.30 13.19
CA ILE A 275 6.91 -6.22 12.67
C ILE A 275 8.29 -5.55 12.70
N CYS A 276 9.33 -6.37 12.74
CA CYS A 276 10.73 -5.92 12.86
C CYS A 276 11.13 -4.94 11.77
N GLU A 277 10.79 -5.22 10.52
CA GLU A 277 11.15 -4.42 9.35
C GLU A 277 10.63 -2.98 9.45
N THR A 278 9.44 -2.76 9.98
CA THR A 278 8.88 -1.40 10.13
C THR A 278 9.65 -0.60 11.17
N THR A 279 10.06 -1.21 12.28
CA THR A 279 10.90 -0.55 13.29
C THR A 279 12.28 -0.22 12.71
N ILE A 280 12.88 -1.13 11.95
CA ILE A 280 14.17 -0.90 11.27
C ILE A 280 14.05 0.27 10.27
N GLN A 281 12.98 0.31 9.49
CA GLN A 281 12.72 1.41 8.55
C GLN A 281 12.53 2.77 9.26
N ALA A 282 11.83 2.78 10.41
CA ALA A 282 11.67 3.99 11.23
C ALA A 282 13.03 4.51 11.72
N LEU A 283 13.87 3.63 12.27
CA LEU A 283 15.20 3.98 12.77
C LEU A 283 16.13 4.45 11.64
N ASN A 284 16.06 3.84 10.45
CA ASN A 284 16.82 4.30 9.28
C ASN A 284 16.35 5.66 8.76
N THR A 285 15.07 5.96 8.95
CA THR A 285 14.46 7.25 8.52
C THR A 285 14.85 8.39 9.45
N LEU A 286 14.84 8.13 10.78
CA LEU A 286 15.18 9.09 11.82
C LEU A 286 16.67 8.93 12.18
N LYS A 287 17.58 9.50 11.41
CA LYS A 287 19.04 9.24 11.44
C LYS A 287 19.72 9.41 12.80
N ASP A 288 19.18 10.23 13.70
CA ASP A 288 19.81 10.60 14.98
C ASP A 288 18.92 10.20 16.17
N VAL A 289 18.44 8.95 16.18
CA VAL A 289 17.64 8.44 17.29
C VAL A 289 18.50 8.19 18.50
N ASP A 290 18.23 8.92 19.61
CA ASP A 290 18.89 8.72 20.90
C ASP A 290 18.24 7.58 21.70
N THR A 291 16.91 7.56 21.75
CA THR A 291 16.17 6.59 22.56
C THR A 291 15.03 5.97 21.73
N VAL A 292 14.93 4.65 21.76
CA VAL A 292 13.81 3.91 21.19
C VAL A 292 13.08 3.11 22.27
N LEU A 293 11.75 3.22 22.32
CA LEU A 293 10.88 2.41 23.15
C LEU A 293 10.29 1.29 22.27
N ILE A 294 10.52 0.04 22.66
CA ILE A 294 10.06 -1.15 21.94
C ILE A 294 9.23 -2.00 22.92
N GLY A 295 8.01 -2.37 22.52
CA GLY A 295 7.14 -3.21 23.33
C GLY A 295 5.81 -3.43 22.65
N GLY A 296 4.92 -4.16 23.33
CA GLY A 296 3.61 -4.53 22.85
C GLY A 296 3.36 -6.02 22.97
N MET A 297 2.18 -6.47 22.53
CA MET A 297 1.79 -7.88 22.61
C MET A 297 2.71 -8.75 21.74
N ASP A 298 3.30 -9.77 22.32
CA ASP A 298 4.04 -10.78 21.56
C ASP A 298 3.10 -11.54 20.62
N ARG A 299 3.47 -11.54 19.34
CA ARG A 299 2.73 -12.22 18.26
C ARG A 299 3.43 -13.47 17.74
N GLY A 300 4.47 -13.94 18.44
CA GLY A 300 5.25 -15.11 18.06
C GLY A 300 6.10 -14.89 16.80
N ILE A 301 6.49 -13.63 16.52
CA ILE A 301 7.37 -13.31 15.38
C ILE A 301 8.83 -13.53 15.73
N ASP A 302 9.67 -13.76 14.73
CA ASP A 302 11.12 -13.81 14.91
C ASP A 302 11.71 -12.40 14.99
N TYR A 303 12.35 -12.07 16.11
CA TYR A 303 12.99 -10.78 16.35
C TYR A 303 14.48 -10.74 15.97
N SER A 304 15.03 -11.82 15.43
CA SER A 304 16.46 -11.95 15.13
C SER A 304 17.00 -10.84 14.22
N GLU A 305 16.21 -10.42 13.23
CA GLU A 305 16.60 -9.34 12.32
C GLU A 305 16.70 -7.99 13.05
N LEU A 306 15.71 -7.66 13.88
CA LEU A 306 15.73 -6.43 14.68
C LEU A 306 16.88 -6.43 15.70
N ILE A 307 17.15 -7.56 16.36
CA ILE A 307 18.25 -7.70 17.30
C ILE A 307 19.59 -7.49 16.60
N ASN A 308 19.80 -8.10 15.43
CA ASN A 308 21.01 -7.94 14.63
C ASN A 308 21.18 -6.49 14.18
N PHE A 309 20.10 -5.85 13.72
CA PHE A 309 20.12 -4.45 13.32
C PHE A 309 20.49 -3.53 14.48
N LEU A 310 19.84 -3.66 15.64
CA LEU A 310 20.12 -2.86 16.84
C LEU A 310 21.52 -3.08 17.38
N SER A 311 22.06 -4.29 17.25
CA SER A 311 23.45 -4.62 17.66
C SER A 311 24.50 -3.90 16.79
N GLY A 312 24.19 -3.63 15.53
CA GLY A 312 25.04 -2.90 14.58
C GLY A 312 24.73 -1.39 14.49
N HIS A 313 23.55 -0.98 14.90
CA HIS A 313 23.06 0.39 14.79
C HIS A 313 23.24 1.13 16.12
N LYS A 314 23.85 2.32 16.08
CA LYS A 314 24.15 3.09 17.31
C LYS A 314 22.90 3.83 17.80
N VAL A 315 21.96 3.13 18.43
CA VAL A 315 20.90 3.73 19.24
C VAL A 315 21.38 3.70 20.71
N PRO A 316 21.67 4.85 21.34
CA PRO A 316 22.25 4.88 22.68
C PRO A 316 21.39 4.23 23.75
N HIS A 317 20.08 4.39 23.67
CA HIS A 317 19.15 3.88 24.68
C HIS A 317 18.02 3.08 24.06
N ILE A 318 17.87 1.83 24.49
CA ILE A 318 16.78 0.94 24.11
C ILE A 318 15.98 0.62 25.36
N ILE A 319 14.70 1.01 25.40
CA ILE A 319 13.79 0.75 26.50
C ILE A 319 12.81 -0.32 26.03
N LEU A 320 12.83 -1.47 26.69
CA LEU A 320 11.87 -2.54 26.47
C LEU A 320 10.69 -2.37 27.43
N MET A 321 9.50 -2.38 26.89
CA MET A 321 8.25 -2.33 27.67
C MET A 321 7.68 -3.73 27.75
N GLU A 322 7.25 -4.14 28.94
CA GLU A 322 6.48 -5.37 29.12
C GLU A 322 5.10 -5.25 28.47
N ALA A 323 4.61 -6.39 27.92
CA ALA A 323 3.31 -6.50 27.27
C ALA A 323 2.18 -6.65 28.32
#